data_65ec7299bf1f49bf26c2f5bbc33694be
#
_entry.id   65ec7299bf1f49bf26c2f5bbc33694be
#
_cell.length_a   1.000
_cell.length_b   1.000
_cell.length_c   1.000
_cell.angle_alpha   90.00
_cell.angle_beta   90.00
_cell.angle_gamma   90.00
#
_symmetry.space_group_name_H-M   'P 1'
#
loop_
_entity.id
_entity.type
_entity.pdbx_description
1 polymer ?
#
loop_
_entity_poly.entity_id
_entity_poly.type
_entity_poly.pdbx_seq_one_letter_code
_entity_poly.pdbx_strand_id
1 'polypeptide(L)'
;MTSKNRIDKTDTMTNNQYDAIVIGAGHNGLIAAAYLARAGKKVAVLERREVVGGAAVTAEPFPGYRFSQFSYVVSLLRPEIIRDLELPRHGLKILPLPSTVTPMDNGDYLAAWDDHDLTRQELYRHSPRDAEASDEYGRVMARAAKAIKPIIGLVPPDPSSLSLRDMKGLLKLGQYGKSLSEKELYQISKLLTQSAGDLLNDWFEFDPLKGTKSASGIIGTFLGPYSPGTAYVLLHHYMGEIDGAFRAWGFCKNGNGGVTQAIASSARALGVEIRTNAAVQQVIVKGGRAAGVALANGDELRAKVVISAADPKRSFLQFVEDKHLPDDFVQQIRNFRVRGSSGKVNIALSELPDFTCLPGEGPLHRGAISISPSMEYIERAYDEAKYGEFAKNPYIDMIIPSMIDRDMAPPGHHVMSCFVQYAPYDIEGGWDDAKRDAFGETVISTIERYAPDIRRAIVGKQVITPKDIENIAGITGGNIFHGELLLHQLFFLRPAPQWADFRTPLPGYYFGASGAHPGGGVMGAAGKMAAQEVLKDWK
;
A
#
# COMPACT_ATOMS: atom_id res chain seq x y z
N MET A 1 28.11 -43.56 46.44
CA MET A 1 26.79 -42.93 46.56
C MET A 1 26.72 -41.79 45.57
N THR A 2 26.16 -42.03 44.40
CA THR A 2 26.05 -41.09 43.30
C THR A 2 24.62 -40.57 43.22
N SER A 3 24.40 -39.32 43.64
CA SER A 3 23.11 -38.65 43.50
C SER A 3 22.96 -38.13 42.08
N LYS A 4 22.07 -38.77 41.31
CA LYS A 4 21.61 -38.28 40.02
C LYS A 4 20.69 -37.07 40.23
N ASN A 5 21.16 -35.88 39.89
CA ASN A 5 20.30 -34.73 39.70
C ASN A 5 19.37 -34.97 38.51
N ARG A 6 18.12 -35.31 38.76
CA ARG A 6 17.02 -35.18 37.82
C ARG A 6 16.73 -33.69 37.67
N ILE A 7 17.08 -33.12 36.51
CA ILE A 7 16.57 -31.83 36.11
C ILE A 7 15.11 -32.06 35.74
N ASP A 8 14.23 -31.52 36.56
CA ASP A 8 12.79 -31.48 36.37
C ASP A 8 12.51 -30.65 35.09
N LYS A 9 12.10 -31.34 34.02
CA LYS A 9 11.54 -30.73 32.79
C LYS A 9 10.04 -30.43 32.97
N THR A 10 9.68 -29.80 34.05
CA THR A 10 8.33 -29.32 34.32
C THR A 10 8.41 -27.86 34.71
N ASP A 11 8.13 -26.97 33.78
CA ASP A 11 7.49 -25.66 33.88
C ASP A 11 7.98 -24.69 32.81
N THR A 12 7.67 -24.98 31.55
CA THR A 12 7.44 -23.97 30.54
C THR A 12 6.41 -24.47 29.54
N MET A 13 5.27 -24.96 29.99
CA MET A 13 4.08 -24.97 29.19
C MET A 13 3.58 -23.52 29.13
N THR A 14 4.26 -22.67 28.38
CA THR A 14 3.66 -21.44 27.88
C THR A 14 2.36 -21.85 27.17
N ASN A 15 1.27 -21.23 27.61
CA ASN A 15 -0.08 -21.52 27.17
C ASN A 15 -0.20 -21.19 25.66
N ASN A 16 0.30 -22.08 24.79
CA ASN A 16 0.36 -21.96 23.31
C ASN A 16 -1.03 -22.11 22.65
N GLN A 17 -2.10 -21.85 23.42
CA GLN A 17 -3.45 -21.92 22.93
C GLN A 17 -4.10 -20.54 22.87
N TYR A 18 -4.56 -20.16 21.66
CA TYR A 18 -5.20 -18.89 21.35
C TYR A 18 -6.62 -19.11 20.80
N ASP A 19 -7.42 -18.07 20.85
CA ASP A 19 -8.66 -18.04 20.10
C ASP A 19 -8.36 -17.81 18.61
N ALA A 20 -7.46 -16.87 18.30
CA ALA A 20 -7.03 -16.59 16.95
C ALA A 20 -5.50 -16.38 16.86
N ILE A 21 -4.92 -16.82 15.76
CA ILE A 21 -3.55 -16.51 15.35
C ILE A 21 -3.61 -15.69 14.06
N VAL A 22 -2.84 -14.59 14.01
CA VAL A 22 -2.69 -13.76 12.81
C VAL A 22 -1.27 -13.90 12.27
N ILE A 23 -1.14 -14.29 11.01
CA ILE A 23 0.14 -14.43 10.31
C ILE A 23 0.49 -13.10 9.65
N GLY A 24 1.57 -12.47 10.10
CA GLY A 24 2.08 -11.19 9.60
C GLY A 24 1.62 -9.99 10.42
N ALA A 25 2.58 -9.18 10.89
CA ALA A 25 2.37 -7.94 11.63
C ALA A 25 2.43 -6.69 10.74
N GLY A 26 1.95 -6.77 9.50
CA GLY A 26 1.64 -5.61 8.69
C GLY A 26 0.38 -4.91 9.22
N HIS A 27 0.07 -3.71 8.70
CA HIS A 27 -1.07 -2.90 9.16
C HIS A 27 -2.40 -3.69 9.20
N ASN A 28 -2.70 -4.51 8.18
CA ASN A 28 -3.93 -5.30 8.14
C ASN A 28 -3.97 -6.39 9.22
N GLY A 29 -2.86 -7.10 9.42
CA GLY A 29 -2.78 -8.14 10.46
C GLY A 29 -2.91 -7.58 11.87
N LEU A 30 -2.22 -6.47 12.15
CA LEU A 30 -2.31 -5.77 13.43
C LEU A 30 -3.73 -5.25 13.70
N ILE A 31 -4.40 -4.70 12.68
CA ILE A 31 -5.79 -4.24 12.78
C ILE A 31 -6.73 -5.42 13.02
N ALA A 32 -6.60 -6.51 12.27
CA ALA A 32 -7.43 -7.69 12.48
C ALA A 32 -7.30 -8.22 13.91
N ALA A 33 -6.07 -8.32 14.42
CA ALA A 33 -5.81 -8.75 15.80
C ALA A 33 -6.43 -7.80 16.82
N ALA A 34 -6.29 -6.48 16.63
CA ALA A 34 -6.84 -5.49 17.54
C ALA A 34 -8.40 -5.55 17.60
N TYR A 35 -9.08 -5.71 16.46
CA TYR A 35 -10.54 -5.86 16.45
C TYR A 35 -11.01 -7.16 17.12
N LEU A 36 -10.28 -8.27 16.95
CA LEU A 36 -10.58 -9.53 17.64
C LEU A 36 -10.35 -9.42 19.14
N ALA A 37 -9.24 -8.83 19.56
CA ALA A 37 -8.94 -8.62 20.98
C ALA A 37 -9.95 -7.69 21.65
N ARG A 38 -10.36 -6.61 20.97
CA ARG A 38 -11.45 -5.71 21.41
C ARG A 38 -12.77 -6.47 21.63
N ALA A 39 -13.01 -7.55 20.88
CA ALA A 39 -14.16 -8.45 21.06
C ALA A 39 -13.89 -9.57 22.11
N GLY A 40 -12.86 -9.44 22.95
CA GLY A 40 -12.55 -10.35 24.04
C GLY A 40 -11.87 -11.65 23.62
N LYS A 41 -11.27 -11.73 22.42
CA LYS A 41 -10.55 -12.91 21.96
C LYS A 41 -9.09 -12.86 22.38
N LYS A 42 -8.52 -14.02 22.77
CA LYS A 42 -7.09 -14.19 23.01
C LYS A 42 -6.36 -14.34 21.67
N VAL A 43 -5.56 -13.35 21.28
CA VAL A 43 -4.96 -13.26 19.94
C VAL A 43 -3.44 -13.20 20.02
N ALA A 44 -2.78 -13.97 19.13
CA ALA A 44 -1.36 -13.83 18.84
C ALA A 44 -1.17 -13.34 17.40
N VAL A 45 -0.21 -12.42 17.20
CA VAL A 45 0.31 -12.00 15.90
C VAL A 45 1.74 -12.52 15.75
N LEU A 46 2.02 -13.16 14.63
CA LEU A 46 3.32 -13.78 14.35
C LEU A 46 3.98 -13.07 13.17
N GLU A 47 5.12 -12.46 13.41
CA GLU A 47 5.90 -11.73 12.42
C GLU A 47 7.25 -12.39 12.21
N ARG A 48 7.64 -12.64 10.95
CA ARG A 48 8.90 -13.28 10.62
C ARG A 48 10.13 -12.39 10.87
N ARG A 49 9.96 -11.06 10.76
CA ARG A 49 11.02 -10.07 10.98
C ARG A 49 11.14 -9.74 12.46
N GLU A 50 12.22 -9.07 12.83
CA GLU A 50 12.43 -8.50 14.17
C GLU A 50 11.53 -7.29 14.46
N VAL A 51 10.95 -6.67 13.41
CA VAL A 51 10.13 -5.47 13.49
C VAL A 51 8.76 -5.69 12.89
N VAL A 52 7.74 -5.07 13.47
CA VAL A 52 6.39 -5.02 12.91
C VAL A 52 6.30 -3.96 11.82
N GLY A 53 5.33 -4.08 10.91
CA GLY A 53 4.99 -3.03 9.96
C GLY A 53 4.82 -3.51 8.51
N GLY A 54 5.37 -4.64 8.14
CA GLY A 54 5.33 -5.11 6.75
C GLY A 54 5.95 -4.10 5.80
N ALA A 55 5.16 -3.55 4.85
CA ALA A 55 5.61 -2.50 3.94
C ALA A 55 5.54 -1.08 4.55
N ALA A 56 4.89 -0.88 5.69
CA ALA A 56 4.85 0.39 6.40
C ALA A 56 5.80 0.34 7.62
N VAL A 57 7.10 0.45 7.34
CA VAL A 57 8.18 0.38 8.32
C VAL A 57 9.16 1.53 8.12
N THR A 58 9.69 2.05 9.22
CA THR A 58 10.79 3.01 9.21
C THR A 58 12.09 2.28 9.54
N ALA A 59 13.12 2.50 8.74
CA ALA A 59 14.45 1.93 8.89
C ALA A 59 15.51 3.02 8.98
N GLU A 60 16.66 2.69 9.56
CA GLU A 60 17.82 3.56 9.70
C GLU A 60 19.04 2.88 9.03
N PRO A 61 19.10 2.89 7.68
CA PRO A 61 20.19 2.25 6.93
C PRO A 61 21.54 2.96 7.10
N PHE A 62 21.52 4.21 7.51
CA PHE A 62 22.70 5.03 7.84
C PHE A 62 22.51 5.66 9.22
N PRO A 63 23.53 5.70 10.08
CA PRO A 63 23.42 6.25 11.42
C PRO A 63 22.80 7.65 11.45
N GLY A 64 21.68 7.81 12.15
CA GLY A 64 20.93 9.06 12.28
C GLY A 64 20.00 9.40 11.11
N TYR A 65 20.02 8.65 10.00
CA TYR A 65 19.14 8.91 8.86
C TYR A 65 18.03 7.86 8.79
N ARG A 66 16.80 8.30 9.02
CA ARG A 66 15.62 7.46 9.12
C ARG A 66 14.74 7.60 7.89
N PHE A 67 14.31 6.48 7.32
CA PHE A 67 13.50 6.45 6.10
C PHE A 67 12.25 5.61 6.29
N SER A 68 11.14 6.05 5.71
CA SER A 68 10.06 5.15 5.35
C SER A 68 10.58 4.19 4.27
N GLN A 69 10.86 2.94 4.67
CA GLN A 69 11.65 2.03 3.84
C GLN A 69 10.98 1.70 2.50
N PHE A 70 9.66 1.49 2.49
CA PHE A 70 8.88 1.16 1.30
C PHE A 70 7.75 2.18 1.08
N SER A 71 6.63 2.08 1.84
CA SER A 71 5.56 3.06 1.82
C SER A 71 5.99 4.36 2.49
N TYR A 72 5.78 5.51 1.87
CA TYR A 72 6.36 6.79 2.31
C TYR A 72 5.33 7.90 2.63
N VAL A 73 4.08 7.76 2.16
CA VAL A 73 2.99 8.69 2.41
C VAL A 73 1.74 7.96 2.90
N VAL A 74 0.85 8.68 3.57
CA VAL A 74 -0.42 8.20 4.12
C VAL A 74 -1.57 9.02 3.54
N SER A 75 -2.61 8.34 3.07
CA SER A 75 -3.84 8.99 2.59
C SER A 75 -5.07 8.13 2.83
N LEU A 76 -4.94 6.81 2.69
CA LEU A 76 -6.08 5.88 2.58
C LEU A 76 -6.45 5.21 3.90
N LEU A 77 -5.71 5.44 5.01
CA LEU A 77 -6.04 4.83 6.31
C LEU A 77 -7.44 5.25 6.75
N ARG A 78 -8.28 4.27 6.99
CA ARG A 78 -9.71 4.50 7.23
C ARG A 78 -9.96 5.28 8.52
N PRO A 79 -10.71 6.41 8.49
CA PRO A 79 -10.98 7.22 9.68
C PRO A 79 -11.63 6.46 10.83
N GLU A 80 -12.53 5.50 10.49
CA GLU A 80 -13.15 4.67 11.51
C GLU A 80 -12.15 3.76 12.23
N ILE A 81 -11.06 3.33 11.59
CA ILE A 81 -10.01 2.54 12.23
C ILE A 81 -9.17 3.42 13.17
N ILE A 82 -8.84 4.64 12.72
CA ILE A 82 -8.12 5.63 13.55
C ILE A 82 -8.90 5.89 14.84
N ARG A 83 -10.21 6.10 14.73
CA ARG A 83 -11.10 6.34 15.87
C ARG A 83 -11.28 5.10 16.74
N ASP A 84 -11.63 3.95 16.13
CA ASP A 84 -12.01 2.73 16.85
C ASP A 84 -10.86 2.15 17.67
N LEU A 85 -9.62 2.32 17.18
CA LEU A 85 -8.38 1.88 17.83
C LEU A 85 -7.66 3.02 18.57
N GLU A 86 -8.27 4.21 18.66
CA GLU A 86 -7.74 5.39 19.36
C GLU A 86 -6.27 5.71 18.98
N LEU A 87 -5.91 5.54 17.69
CA LEU A 87 -4.52 5.59 17.24
C LEU A 87 -3.75 6.87 17.61
N PRO A 88 -4.36 8.07 17.68
CA PRO A 88 -3.66 9.27 18.17
C PRO A 88 -3.16 9.12 19.61
N ARG A 89 -3.88 8.41 20.49
CA ARG A 89 -3.42 8.09 21.87
C ARG A 89 -2.23 7.14 21.89
N HIS A 90 -2.05 6.38 20.81
CA HIS A 90 -0.94 5.46 20.59
C HIS A 90 0.19 6.05 19.75
N GLY A 91 0.18 7.39 19.54
CA GLY A 91 1.25 8.13 18.90
C GLY A 91 1.09 8.36 17.38
N LEU A 92 -0.04 7.98 16.77
CA LEU A 92 -0.30 8.33 15.37
C LEU A 92 -0.42 9.85 15.24
N LYS A 93 0.45 10.42 14.41
CA LYS A 93 0.37 11.83 14.00
C LYS A 93 0.67 11.91 12.50
N ILE A 94 -0.33 12.31 11.73
CA ILE A 94 -0.22 12.51 10.29
C ILE A 94 -0.07 14.01 10.04
N LEU A 95 0.94 14.39 9.28
CA LEU A 95 1.29 15.76 8.91
C LEU A 95 0.93 15.94 7.43
N PRO A 96 -0.04 16.78 7.07
CA PRO A 96 -0.40 17.00 5.67
C PRO A 96 0.78 17.52 4.84
N LEU A 97 0.86 17.10 3.57
CA LEU A 97 1.78 17.65 2.59
C LEU A 97 1.14 18.91 1.98
N PRO A 98 1.80 20.08 2.04
CA PRO A 98 1.15 21.35 1.65
C PRO A 98 1.06 21.54 0.15
N SER A 99 1.79 20.74 -0.65
CA SER A 99 1.85 20.92 -2.10
C SER A 99 2.33 19.66 -2.81
N THR A 100 2.10 19.63 -4.12
CA THR A 100 2.81 18.77 -5.08
C THR A 100 3.38 19.67 -6.16
N VAL A 101 4.69 19.61 -6.41
CA VAL A 101 5.37 20.41 -7.42
C VAL A 101 5.97 19.48 -8.48
N THR A 102 5.72 19.80 -9.75
CA THR A 102 6.27 19.12 -10.92
C THR A 102 7.24 20.06 -11.61
N PRO A 103 8.57 19.86 -11.49
CA PRO A 103 9.55 20.61 -12.27
C PRO A 103 9.44 20.24 -13.75
N MET A 104 9.66 21.22 -14.63
CA MET A 104 9.56 21.06 -16.08
C MET A 104 10.91 21.28 -16.76
N ASP A 105 11.12 20.64 -17.91
CA ASP A 105 12.38 20.68 -18.66
C ASP A 105 12.77 22.09 -19.17
N ASN A 106 11.79 23.00 -19.26
CA ASN A 106 12.01 24.40 -19.64
C ASN A 106 12.44 25.33 -18.49
N GLY A 107 12.68 24.76 -17.30
CA GLY A 107 13.08 25.50 -16.10
C GLY A 107 11.91 26.14 -15.33
N ASP A 108 10.66 25.92 -15.77
CA ASP A 108 9.44 26.30 -15.06
C ASP A 108 8.92 25.13 -14.20
N TYR A 109 7.79 25.30 -13.54
CA TYR A 109 7.16 24.29 -12.70
C TYR A 109 5.64 24.36 -12.78
N LEU A 110 4.99 23.26 -12.39
CA LEU A 110 3.56 23.22 -12.08
C LEU A 110 3.40 22.89 -10.60
N ALA A 111 2.68 23.70 -9.83
CA ALA A 111 2.39 23.44 -8.43
C ALA A 111 0.88 23.25 -8.19
N ALA A 112 0.55 22.23 -7.38
CA ALA A 112 -0.76 22.05 -6.79
C ALA A 112 -0.63 22.23 -5.27
N TRP A 113 -1.37 23.17 -4.71
CA TRP A 113 -1.36 23.56 -3.31
C TRP A 113 -2.55 22.97 -2.58
N ASP A 114 -2.49 22.89 -1.25
CA ASP A 114 -3.68 22.63 -0.42
C ASP A 114 -4.72 23.75 -0.60
N ASP A 115 -4.28 24.98 -0.86
CA ASP A 115 -5.12 26.10 -1.21
C ASP A 115 -5.61 25.98 -2.66
N HIS A 116 -6.94 25.93 -2.81
CA HIS A 116 -7.62 25.81 -4.09
C HIS A 116 -7.37 27.02 -5.00
N ASP A 117 -7.39 28.23 -4.45
CA ASP A 117 -7.27 29.45 -5.24
C ASP A 117 -5.83 29.63 -5.74
N LEU A 118 -4.84 29.28 -4.93
CA LEU A 118 -3.44 29.23 -5.36
C LEU A 118 -3.22 28.20 -6.46
N THR A 119 -3.80 27.00 -6.32
CA THR A 119 -3.73 25.95 -7.36
C THR A 119 -4.39 26.43 -8.66
N ARG A 120 -5.54 27.12 -8.57
CA ARG A 120 -6.24 27.64 -9.75
C ARG A 120 -5.44 28.75 -10.43
N GLN A 121 -4.82 29.66 -9.67
CA GLN A 121 -3.94 30.72 -10.20
C GLN A 121 -2.73 30.11 -10.90
N GLU A 122 -2.13 29.09 -10.32
CA GLU A 122 -0.99 28.36 -10.90
C GLU A 122 -1.37 27.72 -12.24
N LEU A 123 -2.50 27.00 -12.28
CA LEU A 123 -3.01 26.41 -13.52
C LEU A 123 -3.33 27.49 -14.57
N TYR A 124 -3.92 28.61 -14.17
CA TYR A 124 -4.27 29.70 -15.05
C TYR A 124 -3.03 30.31 -15.76
N ARG A 125 -1.90 30.31 -15.07
CA ARG A 125 -0.59 30.74 -15.63
C ARG A 125 -0.16 29.88 -16.82
N HIS A 126 -0.51 28.59 -16.83
CA HIS A 126 -0.14 27.62 -17.87
C HIS A 126 -1.22 27.44 -18.93
N SER A 127 -2.47 27.23 -18.50
CA SER A 127 -3.63 27.03 -19.37
C SER A 127 -4.90 27.55 -18.68
N PRO A 128 -5.45 28.70 -19.12
CA PRO A 128 -6.73 29.19 -18.63
C PRO A 128 -7.86 28.17 -18.77
N ARG A 129 -7.87 27.43 -19.90
CA ARG A 129 -8.85 26.35 -20.17
C ARG A 129 -8.77 25.26 -19.11
N ASP A 130 -7.57 24.80 -18.77
CA ASP A 130 -7.39 23.72 -17.80
C ASP A 130 -7.69 24.18 -16.38
N ALA A 131 -7.43 25.46 -16.05
CA ALA A 131 -7.83 26.05 -14.78
C ALA A 131 -9.36 26.02 -14.59
N GLU A 132 -10.12 26.37 -15.63
CA GLU A 132 -11.59 26.31 -15.60
C GLU A 132 -12.09 24.85 -15.56
N ALA A 133 -11.51 23.97 -16.37
CA ALA A 133 -11.86 22.54 -16.42
C ALA A 133 -11.57 21.82 -15.10
N SER A 134 -10.52 22.23 -14.37
CA SER A 134 -10.07 21.60 -13.13
C SER A 134 -11.13 21.59 -12.04
N ASP A 135 -11.95 22.63 -11.95
CA ASP A 135 -13.02 22.74 -10.98
C ASP A 135 -14.11 21.70 -11.21
N GLU A 136 -14.56 21.53 -12.47
CA GLU A 136 -15.59 20.53 -12.77
C GLU A 136 -15.01 19.11 -12.72
N TYR A 137 -13.79 18.90 -13.20
CA TYR A 137 -13.08 17.64 -13.03
C TYR A 137 -13.00 17.24 -11.56
N GLY A 138 -12.59 18.15 -10.69
CA GLY A 138 -12.52 17.93 -9.23
C GLY A 138 -13.88 17.53 -8.65
N ARG A 139 -14.96 18.21 -9.06
CA ARG A 139 -16.33 17.87 -8.63
C ARG A 139 -16.77 16.49 -9.10
N VAL A 140 -16.48 16.14 -10.37
CA VAL A 140 -16.81 14.82 -10.94
C VAL A 140 -16.07 13.70 -10.20
N MET A 141 -14.77 13.87 -10.00
CA MET A 141 -13.94 12.88 -9.29
C MET A 141 -14.35 12.73 -7.83
N ALA A 142 -14.65 13.83 -7.14
CA ALA A 142 -15.13 13.79 -5.76
C ALA A 142 -16.49 13.07 -5.64
N ARG A 143 -17.42 13.31 -6.58
CA ARG A 143 -18.71 12.58 -6.62
C ARG A 143 -18.49 11.09 -6.88
N ALA A 144 -17.68 10.73 -7.87
CA ALA A 144 -17.36 9.33 -8.16
C ALA A 144 -16.69 8.63 -6.97
N ALA A 145 -15.73 9.29 -6.31
CA ALA A 145 -15.09 8.75 -5.13
C ALA A 145 -16.06 8.58 -3.95
N LYS A 146 -16.94 9.55 -3.69
CA LYS A 146 -18.02 9.42 -2.67
C LYS A 146 -18.98 8.28 -3.00
N ALA A 147 -19.26 8.04 -4.28
CA ALA A 147 -20.08 6.94 -4.75
C ALA A 147 -19.40 5.57 -4.58
N ILE A 148 -18.09 5.44 -4.75
CA ILE A 148 -17.38 4.17 -4.62
C ILE A 148 -16.97 3.86 -3.17
N LYS A 149 -16.71 4.88 -2.35
CA LYS A 149 -16.21 4.75 -0.96
C LYS A 149 -17.04 3.81 -0.07
N PRO A 150 -18.39 3.78 -0.10
CA PRO A 150 -19.20 2.81 0.63
C PRO A 150 -19.00 1.37 0.15
N ILE A 151 -18.76 1.16 -1.16
CA ILE A 151 -18.54 -0.17 -1.75
C ILE A 151 -17.21 -0.74 -1.27
N ILE A 152 -16.18 0.08 -1.12
CA ILE A 152 -14.88 -0.32 -0.55
C ILE A 152 -15.00 -0.84 0.89
N GLY A 153 -15.93 -0.31 1.67
CA GLY A 153 -16.19 -0.76 3.04
C GLY A 153 -17.19 -1.92 3.16
N LEU A 154 -17.65 -2.45 2.05
CA LEU A 154 -18.60 -3.57 2.01
C LEU A 154 -17.86 -4.88 1.77
N VAL A 155 -18.17 -5.91 2.58
CA VAL A 155 -17.76 -7.28 2.27
C VAL A 155 -18.42 -7.69 0.95
N PRO A 156 -17.66 -8.06 -0.09
CA PRO A 156 -18.23 -8.39 -1.39
C PRO A 156 -19.20 -9.58 -1.28
N PRO A 157 -20.47 -9.45 -1.70
CA PRO A 157 -21.34 -10.59 -1.79
C PRO A 157 -20.96 -11.45 -3.00
N ASP A 158 -21.15 -12.76 -2.89
CA ASP A 158 -21.00 -13.65 -4.05
C ASP A 158 -22.23 -13.52 -4.98
N PRO A 159 -22.09 -13.04 -6.23
CA PRO A 159 -23.21 -12.87 -7.15
C PRO A 159 -23.79 -14.19 -7.64
N SER A 160 -23.09 -15.31 -7.48
CA SER A 160 -23.58 -16.66 -7.85
C SER A 160 -24.26 -17.39 -6.70
N SER A 161 -24.18 -16.86 -5.47
CA SER A 161 -24.72 -17.50 -4.26
C SER A 161 -26.17 -17.10 -4.01
N LEU A 162 -27.00 -18.08 -3.68
CA LEU A 162 -28.38 -17.88 -3.23
C LEU A 162 -28.51 -17.80 -1.70
N SER A 163 -27.38 -17.66 -0.98
CA SER A 163 -27.41 -17.50 0.47
C SER A 163 -28.10 -16.18 0.87
N LEU A 164 -28.86 -16.21 1.99
CA LEU A 164 -29.52 -15.00 2.50
C LEU A 164 -28.55 -13.86 2.76
N ARG A 165 -27.29 -14.15 3.10
CA ARG A 165 -26.23 -13.18 3.31
C ARG A 165 -25.90 -12.46 2.00
N ASP A 166 -25.60 -13.23 0.95
CA ASP A 166 -25.18 -12.69 -0.33
C ASP A 166 -26.33 -11.97 -1.04
N MET A 167 -27.56 -12.53 -0.98
CA MET A 167 -28.75 -11.86 -1.47
C MET A 167 -28.99 -10.49 -0.81
N LYS A 168 -28.83 -10.40 0.53
CA LYS A 168 -28.91 -9.11 1.24
C LYS A 168 -27.82 -8.15 0.80
N GLY A 169 -26.60 -8.65 0.59
CA GLY A 169 -25.46 -7.87 0.07
C GLY A 169 -25.74 -7.32 -1.33
N LEU A 170 -26.24 -8.16 -2.24
CA LEU A 170 -26.61 -7.77 -3.61
C LEU A 170 -27.76 -6.75 -3.61
N LEU A 171 -28.80 -6.97 -2.77
CA LEU A 171 -29.88 -6.00 -2.61
C LEU A 171 -29.38 -4.65 -2.11
N LYS A 172 -28.45 -4.63 -1.16
CA LYS A 172 -27.82 -3.40 -0.67
C LYS A 172 -27.05 -2.68 -1.77
N LEU A 173 -26.28 -3.42 -2.59
CA LEU A 173 -25.59 -2.86 -3.76
C LEU A 173 -26.58 -2.32 -4.78
N GLY A 174 -27.67 -3.05 -5.07
CA GLY A 174 -28.74 -2.60 -5.97
C GLY A 174 -29.45 -1.33 -5.48
N GLN A 175 -29.76 -1.26 -4.18
CA GLN A 175 -30.33 -0.04 -3.55
C GLN A 175 -29.37 1.13 -3.66
N TYR A 176 -28.08 0.86 -3.47
CA TYR A 176 -27.05 1.86 -3.58
C TYR A 176 -26.93 2.36 -5.03
N GLY A 177 -26.89 1.46 -6.01
CA GLY A 177 -26.89 1.83 -7.43
C GLY A 177 -28.12 2.66 -7.83
N LYS A 178 -29.30 2.36 -7.29
CA LYS A 178 -30.51 3.16 -7.50
C LYS A 178 -30.45 4.59 -6.91
N SER A 179 -29.59 4.83 -5.93
CA SER A 179 -29.41 6.18 -5.36
C SER A 179 -28.54 7.09 -6.23
N LEU A 180 -27.86 6.53 -7.25
CA LEU A 180 -27.05 7.26 -8.21
C LEU A 180 -27.92 7.73 -9.38
N SER A 181 -27.65 8.93 -9.87
CA SER A 181 -28.26 9.41 -11.11
C SER A 181 -27.74 8.63 -12.31
N GLU A 182 -28.47 8.62 -13.41
CA GLU A 182 -28.04 8.01 -14.67
C GLU A 182 -26.68 8.53 -15.12
N LYS A 183 -26.44 9.84 -15.02
CA LYS A 183 -25.15 10.46 -15.36
C LYS A 183 -24.00 9.92 -14.51
N GLU A 184 -24.22 9.74 -13.21
CA GLU A 184 -23.21 9.19 -12.30
C GLU A 184 -22.91 7.71 -12.61
N LEU A 185 -23.93 6.92 -12.95
CA LEU A 185 -23.74 5.52 -13.36
C LEU A 185 -22.87 5.41 -14.62
N TYR A 186 -23.15 6.23 -15.64
CA TYR A 186 -22.31 6.26 -16.85
C TYR A 186 -20.89 6.74 -16.55
N GLN A 187 -20.72 7.78 -15.73
CA GLN A 187 -19.40 8.28 -15.34
C GLN A 187 -18.59 7.22 -14.58
N ILE A 188 -19.20 6.53 -13.61
CA ILE A 188 -18.53 5.46 -12.88
C ILE A 188 -18.17 4.30 -13.81
N SER A 189 -19.07 3.91 -14.72
CA SER A 189 -18.78 2.85 -15.69
C SER A 189 -17.59 3.19 -16.58
N LYS A 190 -17.50 4.44 -17.08
CA LYS A 190 -16.34 4.94 -17.81
C LYS A 190 -15.07 4.88 -16.94
N LEU A 191 -15.10 5.40 -15.73
CA LEU A 191 -13.97 5.42 -14.80
C LEU A 191 -13.47 4.01 -14.44
N LEU A 192 -14.36 3.01 -14.43
CA LEU A 192 -13.94 1.63 -14.16
C LEU A 192 -13.19 1.00 -15.33
N THR A 193 -13.46 1.41 -16.56
CA THR A 193 -12.99 0.70 -17.76
C THR A 193 -11.97 1.45 -18.60
N GLN A 194 -12.03 2.79 -18.64
CA GLN A 194 -11.14 3.59 -19.49
C GLN A 194 -9.73 3.70 -18.89
N SER A 195 -8.78 4.16 -19.70
CA SER A 195 -7.44 4.52 -19.25
C SER A 195 -7.43 5.87 -18.52
N ALA A 196 -6.42 6.10 -17.66
CA ALA A 196 -6.18 7.42 -17.08
C ALA A 196 -5.87 8.44 -18.18
N GLY A 197 -5.16 8.02 -19.25
CA GLY A 197 -4.83 8.86 -20.38
C GLY A 197 -6.07 9.35 -21.13
N ASP A 198 -7.00 8.45 -21.46
CA ASP A 198 -8.27 8.85 -22.10
C ASP A 198 -9.08 9.79 -21.21
N LEU A 199 -9.21 9.45 -19.91
CA LEU A 199 -9.89 10.30 -18.96
C LEU A 199 -9.30 11.72 -18.94
N LEU A 200 -7.97 11.84 -18.82
CA LEU A 200 -7.32 13.14 -18.68
C LEU A 200 -7.32 13.94 -19.96
N ASN A 201 -7.25 13.29 -21.14
CA ASN A 201 -7.38 13.95 -22.44
C ASN A 201 -8.79 14.49 -22.69
N ASP A 202 -9.85 13.87 -22.12
CA ASP A 202 -11.22 14.40 -22.18
C ASP A 202 -11.33 15.78 -21.46
N TRP A 203 -10.43 16.08 -20.51
CA TRP A 203 -10.53 17.25 -19.65
C TRP A 203 -9.45 18.31 -19.89
N PHE A 204 -8.20 17.92 -20.15
CA PHE A 204 -7.04 18.80 -20.09
C PHE A 204 -6.22 18.78 -21.39
N GLU A 205 -5.53 19.90 -21.64
CA GLU A 205 -4.60 20.03 -22.77
C GLU A 205 -3.14 20.14 -22.33
N PHE A 206 -2.87 20.65 -21.12
CA PHE A 206 -1.54 20.89 -20.60
C PHE A 206 -0.86 19.59 -20.13
N ASP A 207 0.18 19.16 -20.86
CA ASP A 207 0.82 17.86 -20.64
C ASP A 207 1.40 17.64 -19.24
N PRO A 208 2.09 18.62 -18.60
CA PRO A 208 2.56 18.42 -17.23
C PRO A 208 1.43 18.17 -16.22
N LEU A 209 0.28 18.81 -16.39
CA LEU A 209 -0.89 18.56 -15.54
C LEU A 209 -1.42 17.13 -15.73
N LYS A 210 -1.52 16.67 -16.98
CA LYS A 210 -1.95 15.31 -17.31
C LYS A 210 -0.93 14.28 -16.80
N GLY A 211 0.36 14.52 -16.96
CA GLY A 211 1.43 13.67 -16.45
C GLY A 211 1.34 13.49 -14.93
N THR A 212 1.30 14.61 -14.20
CA THR A 212 1.21 14.59 -12.73
C THR A 212 -0.05 13.88 -12.22
N LYS A 213 -1.21 14.12 -12.86
CA LYS A 213 -2.46 13.45 -12.47
C LYS A 213 -2.45 11.95 -12.82
N SER A 214 -1.92 11.57 -13.98
CA SER A 214 -1.89 10.17 -14.44
C SER A 214 -1.02 9.28 -13.59
N ALA A 215 -0.01 9.82 -12.91
CA ALA A 215 0.86 9.12 -11.99
C ALA A 215 0.08 8.35 -10.91
N SER A 216 -1.00 8.92 -10.39
CA SER A 216 -1.89 8.22 -9.45
C SER A 216 -2.64 7.04 -10.07
N GLY A 217 -2.70 6.94 -11.40
CA GLY A 217 -3.34 5.83 -12.14
C GLY A 217 -2.47 4.60 -12.31
N ILE A 218 -1.18 4.67 -11.98
CA ILE A 218 -0.24 3.57 -12.22
C ILE A 218 0.29 2.92 -10.92
N ILE A 219 0.15 3.59 -9.77
CA ILE A 219 0.69 3.09 -8.49
C ILE A 219 0.03 1.77 -8.09
N GLY A 220 0.85 0.76 -7.79
CA GLY A 220 0.38 -0.57 -7.36
C GLY A 220 -0.03 -1.50 -8.50
N THR A 221 0.15 -1.09 -9.76
CA THR A 221 -0.08 -1.91 -10.95
C THR A 221 1.14 -1.91 -11.86
N PHE A 222 1.24 -2.92 -12.72
CA PHE A 222 2.21 -2.95 -13.80
C PHE A 222 1.48 -2.60 -15.12
N LEU A 223 1.01 -1.34 -15.18
CA LEU A 223 0.27 -0.75 -16.31
C LEU A 223 0.79 0.66 -16.58
N GLY A 224 0.72 1.11 -17.84
CA GLY A 224 0.99 2.48 -18.23
C GLY A 224 -0.28 3.36 -18.19
N PRO A 225 -0.14 4.70 -18.29
CA PRO A 225 -1.28 5.63 -18.24
C PRO A 225 -2.38 5.36 -19.27
N TYR A 226 -2.04 4.82 -20.43
CA TYR A 226 -2.99 4.48 -21.50
C TYR A 226 -3.55 3.06 -21.41
N SER A 227 -3.17 2.29 -20.39
CA SER A 227 -3.72 0.95 -20.16
C SER A 227 -5.15 1.02 -19.63
N PRO A 228 -6.11 0.20 -20.15
CA PRO A 228 -7.49 0.15 -19.66
C PRO A 228 -7.57 -0.13 -18.15
N GLY A 229 -8.49 0.54 -17.45
CA GLY A 229 -8.71 0.38 -16.00
C GLY A 229 -7.83 1.28 -15.12
N THR A 230 -6.85 2.01 -15.68
CA THR A 230 -5.99 2.90 -14.88
C THR A 230 -6.73 4.14 -14.38
N ALA A 231 -7.85 4.53 -15.00
CA ALA A 231 -8.72 5.57 -14.46
C ALA A 231 -9.38 5.13 -13.12
N TYR A 232 -9.65 3.83 -12.92
CA TYR A 232 -10.08 3.32 -11.62
C TYR A 232 -8.95 3.39 -10.58
N VAL A 233 -7.72 3.05 -10.96
CA VAL A 233 -6.56 3.15 -10.04
C VAL A 233 -6.36 4.61 -9.61
N LEU A 234 -6.52 5.56 -10.53
CA LEU A 234 -6.50 6.99 -10.23
C LEU A 234 -7.63 7.36 -9.26
N LEU A 235 -8.87 6.89 -9.50
CA LEU A 235 -10.01 7.10 -8.60
C LEU A 235 -9.76 6.48 -7.22
N HIS A 236 -9.13 5.30 -7.14
CA HIS A 236 -8.78 4.65 -5.88
C HIS A 236 -7.91 5.56 -5.00
N HIS A 237 -6.91 6.22 -5.58
CA HIS A 237 -6.05 7.16 -4.86
C HIS A 237 -6.77 8.49 -4.51
N TYR A 238 -7.81 8.86 -5.26
CA TYR A 238 -8.66 10.00 -4.93
C TYR A 238 -9.52 9.81 -3.68
N MET A 239 -9.70 8.58 -3.19
CA MET A 239 -10.54 8.29 -2.02
C MET A 239 -9.85 8.53 -0.67
N GLY A 240 -8.59 8.97 -0.68
CA GLY A 240 -7.84 9.32 0.52
C GLY A 240 -8.46 10.48 1.29
N GLU A 241 -8.29 10.46 2.62
CA GLU A 241 -8.82 11.47 3.52
C GLU A 241 -7.91 11.63 4.74
N ILE A 242 -7.57 12.85 5.09
CA ILE A 242 -6.85 13.18 6.34
C ILE A 242 -7.65 14.26 7.06
N ASP A 243 -8.06 13.97 8.30
CA ASP A 243 -8.83 14.89 9.17
C ASP A 243 -10.04 15.56 8.49
N GLY A 244 -10.75 14.80 7.64
CA GLY A 244 -11.89 15.28 6.86
C GLY A 244 -11.52 15.99 5.56
N ALA A 245 -10.24 16.30 5.32
CA ALA A 245 -9.76 16.82 4.05
C ALA A 245 -9.66 15.67 3.03
N PHE A 246 -10.56 15.70 2.06
CA PHE A 246 -10.66 14.71 1.01
C PHE A 246 -9.51 14.87 0.00
N ARG A 247 -8.94 13.77 -0.46
CA ARG A 247 -7.79 13.73 -1.38
C ARG A 247 -6.47 14.28 -0.78
N ALA A 248 -6.41 14.51 0.53
CA ALA A 248 -5.20 14.93 1.20
C ALA A 248 -4.19 13.78 1.29
N TRP A 249 -2.91 14.11 1.12
CA TRP A 249 -1.78 13.24 1.36
C TRP A 249 -0.99 13.75 2.55
N GLY A 250 -0.41 12.86 3.31
CA GLY A 250 0.35 13.23 4.49
C GLY A 250 1.55 12.34 4.73
N PHE A 251 2.40 12.82 5.59
CA PHE A 251 3.56 12.10 6.12
C PHE A 251 3.29 11.73 7.57
N CYS A 252 3.53 10.49 7.96
CA CYS A 252 3.42 10.08 9.35
C CYS A 252 4.66 10.51 10.12
N LYS A 253 4.52 11.17 11.27
CA LYS A 253 5.64 11.49 12.15
C LYS A 253 6.43 10.21 12.48
N ASN A 254 7.75 10.28 12.44
CA ASN A 254 8.68 9.16 12.53
C ASN A 254 8.65 8.20 11.32
N GLY A 255 8.16 8.63 10.16
CA GLY A 255 7.99 7.80 8.97
C GLY A 255 6.74 6.90 9.03
N ASN A 256 6.47 6.17 7.95
CA ASN A 256 5.28 5.32 7.88
C ASN A 256 5.29 4.13 8.85
N GLY A 257 6.46 3.78 9.42
CA GLY A 257 6.54 2.89 10.57
C GLY A 257 5.73 3.39 11.77
N GLY A 258 5.58 4.72 11.93
CA GLY A 258 4.75 5.32 12.97
C GLY A 258 3.28 4.88 12.92
N VAL A 259 2.73 4.67 11.72
CA VAL A 259 1.36 4.14 11.54
C VAL A 259 1.24 2.75 12.18
N THR A 260 2.14 1.84 11.81
CA THR A 260 2.07 0.45 12.27
C THR A 260 2.49 0.29 13.72
N GLN A 261 3.39 1.13 14.21
CA GLN A 261 3.73 1.17 15.65
C GLN A 261 2.55 1.64 16.50
N ALA A 262 1.79 2.66 16.04
CA ALA A 262 0.57 3.10 16.72
C ALA A 262 -0.49 1.98 16.76
N ILE A 263 -0.69 1.27 15.65
CA ILE A 263 -1.61 0.12 15.60
C ILE A 263 -1.13 -1.00 16.52
N ALA A 264 0.17 -1.33 16.49
CA ALA A 264 0.74 -2.36 17.36
C ALA A 264 0.65 -2.00 18.86
N SER A 265 0.85 -0.70 19.18
CA SER A 265 0.67 -0.18 20.56
C SER A 265 -0.79 -0.35 21.01
N SER A 266 -1.76 0.04 20.17
CA SER A 266 -3.18 -0.16 20.46
C SER A 266 -3.53 -1.65 20.61
N ALA A 267 -3.03 -2.50 19.71
CA ALA A 267 -3.25 -3.95 19.78
C ALA A 267 -2.71 -4.57 21.10
N ARG A 268 -1.49 -4.17 21.51
CA ARG A 268 -0.91 -4.61 22.80
C ARG A 268 -1.72 -4.13 23.98
N ALA A 269 -2.20 -2.88 23.98
CA ALA A 269 -3.06 -2.35 25.03
C ALA A 269 -4.39 -3.11 25.14
N LEU A 270 -4.86 -3.72 24.06
CA LEU A 270 -6.03 -4.61 24.02
C LEU A 270 -5.69 -6.07 24.39
N GLY A 271 -4.44 -6.39 24.74
CA GLY A 271 -4.01 -7.72 25.15
C GLY A 271 -3.53 -8.64 24.02
N VAL A 272 -3.28 -8.10 22.81
CA VAL A 272 -2.69 -8.89 21.70
C VAL A 272 -1.23 -9.21 22.01
N GLU A 273 -0.87 -10.48 21.94
CA GLU A 273 0.51 -10.92 21.97
C GLU A 273 1.13 -10.79 20.58
N ILE A 274 2.20 -10.00 20.43
CA ILE A 274 2.91 -9.82 19.16
C ILE A 274 4.29 -10.45 19.29
N ARG A 275 4.54 -11.51 18.51
CA ARG A 275 5.83 -12.21 18.45
C ARG A 275 6.54 -11.85 17.15
N THR A 276 7.68 -11.22 17.26
CA THR A 276 8.65 -11.01 16.17
C THR A 276 9.63 -12.18 16.09
N ASN A 277 10.40 -12.31 15.01
CA ASN A 277 11.28 -13.46 14.73
C ASN A 277 10.52 -14.81 14.81
N ALA A 278 9.22 -14.79 14.48
CA ALA A 278 8.31 -15.92 14.56
C ALA A 278 7.77 -16.26 13.17
N ALA A 279 8.66 -16.70 12.27
CA ALA A 279 8.31 -17.05 10.90
C ALA A 279 7.38 -18.27 10.89
N VAL A 280 6.16 -18.10 10.37
CA VAL A 280 5.24 -19.20 10.13
C VAL A 280 5.70 -19.98 8.89
N GLN A 281 5.84 -21.27 9.03
CA GLN A 281 6.16 -22.19 7.94
C GLN A 281 4.89 -22.77 7.32
N GLN A 282 3.93 -23.18 8.17
CA GLN A 282 2.73 -23.89 7.71
C GLN A 282 1.53 -23.67 8.62
N VAL A 283 0.33 -23.69 8.05
CA VAL A 283 -0.94 -23.80 8.76
C VAL A 283 -1.19 -25.26 9.10
N ILE A 284 -1.42 -25.56 10.37
CA ILE A 284 -1.74 -26.91 10.84
C ILE A 284 -3.21 -27.21 10.53
N VAL A 285 -3.44 -28.26 9.75
CA VAL A 285 -4.79 -28.74 9.41
C VAL A 285 -5.11 -30.00 10.20
N LYS A 286 -6.24 -30.00 10.92
CA LYS A 286 -6.73 -31.15 11.66
C LYS A 286 -8.22 -31.34 11.40
N GLY A 287 -8.61 -32.53 10.95
CA GLY A 287 -10.01 -32.82 10.65
C GLY A 287 -10.60 -31.91 9.56
N GLY A 288 -9.78 -31.56 8.53
CA GLY A 288 -10.21 -30.68 7.43
C GLY A 288 -10.38 -29.21 7.81
N ARG A 289 -9.80 -28.76 8.93
CA ARG A 289 -9.93 -27.40 9.46
C ARG A 289 -8.57 -26.86 9.93
N ALA A 290 -8.34 -25.57 9.77
CA ALA A 290 -7.19 -24.91 10.39
C ALA A 290 -7.28 -25.02 11.93
N ALA A 291 -6.19 -25.43 12.56
CA ALA A 291 -6.10 -25.70 13.99
C ALA A 291 -4.90 -25.01 14.67
N GLY A 292 -4.17 -24.20 13.95
CA GLY A 292 -2.98 -23.48 14.42
C GLY A 292 -1.93 -23.32 13.34
N VAL A 293 -0.70 -23.04 13.73
CA VAL A 293 0.44 -22.86 12.85
C VAL A 293 1.68 -23.55 13.39
N ALA A 294 2.56 -24.01 12.49
CA ALA A 294 3.92 -24.43 12.78
C ALA A 294 4.88 -23.31 12.37
N LEU A 295 5.83 -23.00 13.24
CA LEU A 295 6.88 -22.03 13.00
C LEU A 295 8.11 -22.69 12.37
N ALA A 296 8.94 -21.90 11.72
CA ALA A 296 10.18 -22.35 11.09
C ALA A 296 11.21 -22.95 12.09
N ASN A 297 11.09 -22.59 13.37
CA ASN A 297 11.93 -23.16 14.45
C ASN A 297 11.38 -24.48 15.02
N GLY A 298 10.27 -24.99 14.49
CA GLY A 298 9.62 -26.22 14.91
C GLY A 298 8.55 -26.06 16.02
N ASP A 299 8.35 -24.89 16.57
CA ASP A 299 7.29 -24.64 17.54
C ASP A 299 5.91 -24.72 16.90
N GLU A 300 4.94 -25.24 17.63
CA GLU A 300 3.53 -25.24 17.22
C GLU A 300 2.68 -24.37 18.15
N LEU A 301 1.83 -23.55 17.54
CA LEU A 301 0.81 -22.77 18.24
C LEU A 301 -0.57 -23.21 17.78
N ARG A 302 -1.49 -23.40 18.74
CA ARG A 302 -2.85 -23.85 18.46
C ARG A 302 -3.84 -22.69 18.56
N ALA A 303 -4.81 -22.69 17.64
CA ALA A 303 -5.90 -21.71 17.64
C ALA A 303 -7.16 -22.29 17.00
N LYS A 304 -8.32 -21.71 17.35
CA LYS A 304 -9.61 -22.01 16.69
C LYS A 304 -9.69 -21.41 15.30
N VAL A 305 -9.01 -20.28 15.10
CA VAL A 305 -8.98 -19.49 13.85
C VAL A 305 -7.57 -19.07 13.54
N VAL A 306 -7.22 -19.09 12.24
CA VAL A 306 -5.98 -18.53 11.70
C VAL A 306 -6.35 -17.49 10.63
N ILE A 307 -5.78 -16.29 10.73
CA ILE A 307 -5.94 -15.24 9.71
C ILE A 307 -4.60 -15.02 9.05
N SER A 308 -4.52 -15.10 7.73
CA SER A 308 -3.33 -14.68 7.00
C SER A 308 -3.43 -13.23 6.56
N ALA A 309 -2.41 -12.44 6.91
CA ALA A 309 -2.18 -11.09 6.43
C ALA A 309 -0.97 -11.00 5.48
N ALA A 310 -0.44 -12.13 5.03
CA ALA A 310 0.53 -12.23 3.95
C ALA A 310 -0.18 -12.14 2.58
N ASP A 311 0.58 -11.97 1.48
CA ASP A 311 -0.01 -11.94 0.13
C ASP A 311 -0.67 -13.29 -0.25
N PRO A 312 -1.53 -13.32 -1.31
CA PRO A 312 -2.28 -14.53 -1.66
C PRO A 312 -1.40 -15.72 -2.02
N LYS A 313 -0.25 -15.49 -2.69
CA LYS A 313 0.64 -16.58 -3.08
C LYS A 313 1.21 -17.29 -1.84
N ARG A 314 1.71 -16.51 -0.87
CA ARG A 314 2.22 -17.07 0.39
C ARG A 314 1.11 -17.72 1.21
N SER A 315 -0.04 -17.07 1.30
CA SER A 315 -1.16 -17.53 2.11
C SER A 315 -1.69 -18.88 1.67
N PHE A 316 -1.74 -19.13 0.36
CA PHE A 316 -2.41 -20.32 -0.18
C PHE A 316 -1.49 -21.32 -0.87
N LEU A 317 -0.32 -20.89 -1.36
CA LEU A 317 0.61 -21.79 -2.06
C LEU A 317 1.86 -22.14 -1.23
N GLN A 318 2.08 -21.45 -0.09
CA GLN A 318 3.22 -21.74 0.78
C GLN A 318 2.78 -22.21 2.17
N PHE A 319 1.77 -21.54 2.80
CA PHE A 319 1.37 -21.88 4.17
C PHE A 319 0.37 -23.03 4.24
N VAL A 320 -0.34 -23.35 3.15
CA VAL A 320 -1.32 -24.44 3.10
C VAL A 320 -0.90 -25.43 2.03
N GLU A 321 -0.90 -26.72 2.35
CA GLU A 321 -0.63 -27.77 1.36
C GLU A 321 -1.79 -27.85 0.34
N ASP A 322 -1.50 -27.98 -0.94
CA ASP A 322 -2.47 -28.01 -2.06
C ASP A 322 -3.61 -29.00 -1.81
N LYS A 323 -3.34 -30.18 -1.19
CA LYS A 323 -4.35 -31.20 -0.86
C LYS A 323 -5.50 -30.75 0.03
N HIS A 324 -5.36 -29.58 0.70
CA HIS A 324 -6.38 -29.00 1.57
C HIS A 324 -7.21 -27.91 0.90
N LEU A 325 -6.91 -27.59 -0.36
CA LEU A 325 -7.58 -26.57 -1.15
C LEU A 325 -8.12 -27.18 -2.44
N PRO A 326 -9.27 -26.71 -2.97
CA PRO A 326 -9.76 -27.12 -4.29
C PRO A 326 -8.77 -26.74 -5.40
N ASP A 327 -8.62 -27.62 -6.40
CA ASP A 327 -7.68 -27.44 -7.50
C ASP A 327 -7.94 -26.15 -8.30
N ASP A 328 -9.21 -25.82 -8.53
CA ASP A 328 -9.63 -24.62 -9.24
C ASP A 328 -9.26 -23.35 -8.46
N PHE A 329 -9.40 -23.35 -7.13
CA PHE A 329 -8.97 -22.26 -6.28
C PHE A 329 -7.42 -22.09 -6.33
N VAL A 330 -6.68 -23.19 -6.19
CA VAL A 330 -5.22 -23.18 -6.30
C VAL A 330 -4.78 -22.60 -7.64
N GLN A 331 -5.45 -23.00 -8.73
CA GLN A 331 -5.15 -22.47 -10.07
C GLN A 331 -5.47 -20.97 -10.19
N GLN A 332 -6.58 -20.50 -9.61
CA GLN A 332 -6.93 -19.09 -9.57
C GLN A 332 -5.86 -18.27 -8.81
N ILE A 333 -5.39 -18.77 -7.66
CA ILE A 333 -4.32 -18.12 -6.90
C ILE A 333 -2.99 -18.14 -7.68
N ARG A 334 -2.67 -19.22 -8.39
CA ARG A 334 -1.49 -19.26 -9.27
C ARG A 334 -1.56 -18.22 -10.39
N ASN A 335 -2.74 -17.96 -10.92
CA ASN A 335 -2.97 -16.97 -11.98
C ASN A 335 -3.12 -15.54 -11.44
N PHE A 336 -3.32 -15.34 -10.14
CA PHE A 336 -3.46 -14.02 -9.54
C PHE A 336 -2.17 -13.20 -9.75
N ARG A 337 -2.30 -12.05 -10.41
CA ARG A 337 -1.16 -11.23 -10.82
C ARG A 337 -0.63 -10.38 -9.67
N VAL A 338 0.67 -10.53 -9.40
CA VAL A 338 1.40 -9.84 -8.32
C VAL A 338 2.70 -9.22 -8.84
N ARG A 339 2.69 -8.74 -10.09
CA ARG A 339 3.89 -8.17 -10.72
C ARG A 339 4.28 -6.86 -10.04
N GLY A 340 5.48 -6.81 -9.46
CA GLY A 340 6.07 -5.58 -8.93
C GLY A 340 6.59 -4.71 -10.06
N SER A 341 6.40 -3.42 -9.93
CA SER A 341 6.76 -2.42 -10.95
C SER A 341 7.47 -1.20 -10.36
N SER A 342 7.67 -1.18 -9.05
CA SER A 342 8.16 0.00 -8.33
C SER A 342 9.45 -0.29 -7.60
N GLY A 343 10.42 0.59 -7.75
CA GLY A 343 11.61 0.66 -6.90
C GLY A 343 11.53 1.80 -5.90
N LYS A 344 12.47 1.81 -4.97
CA LYS A 344 12.62 2.86 -3.98
C LYS A 344 14.08 3.28 -3.89
N VAL A 345 14.33 4.60 -3.88
CA VAL A 345 15.67 5.13 -3.62
C VAL A 345 15.57 6.10 -2.44
N ASN A 346 16.21 5.74 -1.34
CA ASN A 346 16.30 6.53 -0.13
C ASN A 346 17.68 7.18 -0.07
N ILE A 347 17.73 8.52 -0.01
CA ILE A 347 18.96 9.30 -0.15
C ILE A 347 19.19 10.12 1.12
N ALA A 348 20.34 9.92 1.77
CA ALA A 348 20.81 10.74 2.88
C ALA A 348 21.57 11.94 2.30
N LEU A 349 21.24 13.15 2.75
CA LEU A 349 21.76 14.40 2.22
C LEU A 349 22.41 15.24 3.31
N SER A 350 23.56 15.87 3.00
CA SER A 350 24.23 16.84 3.88
C SER A 350 23.62 18.24 3.79
N GLU A 351 22.91 18.55 2.71
CA GLU A 351 22.23 19.82 2.47
C GLU A 351 20.99 19.58 1.59
N LEU A 352 20.09 20.57 1.48
CA LEU A 352 18.95 20.50 0.57
C LEU A 352 19.42 20.63 -0.88
N PRO A 353 18.88 19.84 -1.82
CA PRO A 353 19.14 20.05 -3.25
C PRO A 353 18.46 21.34 -3.72
N ASP A 354 19.15 22.12 -4.56
CA ASP A 354 18.63 23.36 -5.11
C ASP A 354 18.00 23.12 -6.49
N PHE A 355 16.67 23.21 -6.53
CA PHE A 355 15.91 23.00 -7.76
C PHE A 355 15.89 24.26 -8.62
N THR A 356 16.36 24.17 -9.84
CA THR A 356 16.51 25.32 -10.76
C THR A 356 15.21 26.05 -11.04
N CYS A 357 14.06 25.36 -10.99
CA CYS A 357 12.73 25.97 -11.21
C CYS A 357 12.22 26.79 -10.01
N LEU A 358 12.71 26.52 -8.80
CA LEU A 358 12.38 27.23 -7.54
C LEU A 358 13.60 27.27 -6.63
N PRO A 359 14.60 28.13 -6.92
CA PRO A 359 15.85 28.19 -6.16
C PRO A 359 15.65 28.53 -4.68
N GLY A 360 16.51 27.95 -3.84
CA GLY A 360 16.51 28.15 -2.39
C GLY A 360 15.46 27.31 -1.66
N GLU A 361 15.53 27.31 -0.30
CA GLU A 361 14.55 26.60 0.52
C GLU A 361 13.15 27.18 0.34
N GLY A 362 12.18 26.33 -0.01
CA GLY A 362 10.82 26.75 -0.29
C GLY A 362 9.77 25.66 -0.20
N PRO A 363 8.58 25.94 -0.75
CA PRO A 363 7.42 25.02 -0.72
C PRO A 363 7.72 23.64 -1.36
N LEU A 364 8.57 23.62 -2.40
CA LEU A 364 8.99 22.40 -3.08
C LEU A 364 9.60 21.39 -2.10
N HIS A 365 10.44 21.83 -1.18
CA HIS A 365 11.10 20.95 -0.22
C HIS A 365 10.17 20.41 0.88
N ARG A 366 9.00 21.04 1.10
CA ARG A 366 8.03 20.67 2.15
C ARG A 366 6.87 19.84 1.63
N GLY A 367 6.67 19.83 0.32
CA GLY A 367 5.63 19.07 -0.38
C GLY A 367 6.14 17.79 -1.01
N ALA A 368 5.32 17.22 -1.90
CA ALA A 368 5.74 16.19 -2.82
C ALA A 368 6.35 16.81 -4.07
N ILE A 369 7.35 16.15 -4.64
CA ILE A 369 7.99 16.54 -5.90
C ILE A 369 7.79 15.40 -6.88
N SER A 370 7.14 15.69 -8.03
CA SER A 370 6.78 14.68 -9.02
C SER A 370 7.50 14.95 -10.34
N ILE A 371 8.44 14.10 -10.71
CA ILE A 371 9.05 14.13 -12.04
C ILE A 371 8.16 13.33 -12.97
N SER A 372 7.25 14.04 -13.65
CA SER A 372 6.19 13.50 -14.50
C SER A 372 5.80 14.51 -15.60
N PRO A 373 6.74 14.91 -16.48
CA PRO A 373 6.54 16.04 -17.39
C PRO A 373 5.41 15.83 -18.41
N SER A 374 5.04 14.58 -18.70
CA SER A 374 3.92 14.25 -19.57
C SER A 374 3.42 12.82 -19.36
N MET A 375 2.23 12.49 -19.86
CA MET A 375 1.75 11.11 -19.88
C MET A 375 2.60 10.23 -20.81
N GLU A 376 3.07 10.76 -21.93
CA GLU A 376 3.96 10.04 -22.85
C GLU A 376 5.28 9.65 -22.19
N TYR A 377 5.85 10.52 -21.37
CA TYR A 377 7.05 10.22 -20.56
C TYR A 377 6.84 8.98 -19.69
N ILE A 378 5.71 8.90 -19.00
CA ILE A 378 5.38 7.78 -18.11
C ILE A 378 5.06 6.52 -18.93
N GLU A 379 4.37 6.65 -20.09
CA GLU A 379 4.06 5.51 -20.95
C GLU A 379 5.32 4.89 -21.54
N ARG A 380 6.28 5.70 -22.01
CA ARG A 380 7.58 5.20 -22.49
C ARG A 380 8.36 4.47 -21.40
N ALA A 381 8.34 5.00 -20.16
CA ALA A 381 8.93 4.32 -19.02
C ALA A 381 8.25 2.96 -18.75
N TYR A 382 6.93 2.86 -18.94
CA TYR A 382 6.20 1.59 -18.86
C TYR A 382 6.57 0.65 -20.01
N ASP A 383 6.72 1.15 -21.23
CA ASP A 383 7.09 0.32 -22.39
C ASP A 383 8.46 -0.33 -22.19
N GLU A 384 9.46 0.39 -21.69
CA GLU A 384 10.78 -0.17 -21.36
C GLU A 384 10.63 -1.30 -20.32
N ALA A 385 9.87 -1.06 -19.25
CA ALA A 385 9.65 -2.06 -18.20
C ALA A 385 8.88 -3.30 -18.68
N LYS A 386 7.91 -3.11 -19.57
CA LYS A 386 7.13 -4.19 -20.17
C LYS A 386 8.01 -5.18 -20.97
N TYR A 387 9.12 -4.70 -21.51
CA TYR A 387 10.11 -5.51 -22.23
C TYR A 387 11.30 -5.94 -21.38
N GLY A 388 11.22 -5.81 -20.05
CA GLY A 388 12.20 -6.37 -19.12
C GLY A 388 13.38 -5.46 -18.82
N GLU A 389 13.28 -4.15 -19.06
CA GLU A 389 14.27 -3.15 -18.63
C GLU A 389 13.70 -2.29 -17.50
N PHE A 390 14.53 -1.70 -16.63
CA PHE A 390 14.07 -0.59 -15.81
C PHE A 390 14.05 0.70 -16.64
N ALA A 391 13.16 1.64 -16.28
CA ALA A 391 12.98 2.86 -17.05
C ALA A 391 14.23 3.73 -17.07
N LYS A 392 14.66 4.15 -18.25
CA LYS A 392 15.80 5.07 -18.49
C LYS A 392 15.46 6.50 -18.08
N ASN A 393 14.17 6.86 -18.21
CA ASN A 393 13.60 8.11 -17.76
C ASN A 393 12.43 7.80 -16.83
N PRO A 394 12.67 7.44 -15.57
CA PRO A 394 11.63 6.98 -14.68
C PRO A 394 10.72 8.10 -14.20
N TYR A 395 9.44 7.77 -13.99
CA TYR A 395 8.60 8.53 -13.10
C TYR A 395 9.15 8.47 -11.67
N ILE A 396 9.31 9.63 -11.04
CA ILE A 396 9.79 9.72 -9.66
C ILE A 396 8.82 10.59 -8.86
N ASP A 397 8.29 10.05 -7.78
CA ASP A 397 7.57 10.80 -6.75
C ASP A 397 8.41 10.81 -5.47
N MET A 398 8.77 12.00 -4.99
CA MET A 398 9.68 12.14 -3.88
C MET A 398 9.21 13.16 -2.86
N ILE A 399 9.61 12.95 -1.62
CA ILE A 399 9.45 13.87 -0.50
C ILE A 399 10.77 14.03 0.23
N ILE A 400 10.94 15.14 0.96
CA ILE A 400 12.06 15.37 1.87
C ILE A 400 11.53 15.39 3.31
N PRO A 401 11.36 14.21 3.93
CA PRO A 401 10.67 14.06 5.23
C PRO A 401 11.24 14.91 6.33
N SER A 402 12.55 15.15 6.35
CA SER A 402 13.24 15.98 7.33
C SER A 402 12.81 17.46 7.32
N MET A 403 12.16 17.92 6.24
CA MET A 403 11.58 19.27 6.18
C MET A 403 10.23 19.37 6.93
N ILE A 404 9.61 18.21 7.21
CA ILE A 404 8.32 18.08 7.90
C ILE A 404 8.54 17.56 9.31
N ASP A 405 9.44 16.59 9.49
CA ASP A 405 9.81 15.95 10.74
C ASP A 405 11.34 15.94 10.89
N ARG A 406 11.85 16.89 11.65
CA ARG A 406 13.30 17.08 11.82
C ARG A 406 14.01 15.89 12.49
N ASP A 407 13.25 15.01 13.17
CA ASP A 407 13.82 13.81 13.80
C ASP A 407 14.21 12.72 12.78
N MET A 408 13.96 12.93 11.48
CA MET A 408 14.29 11.98 10.42
C MET A 408 15.76 12.02 9.97
N ALA A 409 16.51 13.09 10.28
CA ALA A 409 17.92 13.25 9.90
C ALA A 409 18.71 13.95 11.02
N PRO A 410 20.06 13.87 11.02
CA PRO A 410 20.89 14.67 11.91
C PRO A 410 20.67 16.18 11.71
N PRO A 411 20.93 17.03 12.71
CA PRO A 411 20.79 18.48 12.57
C PRO A 411 21.57 19.03 11.37
N GLY A 412 20.90 19.82 10.52
CA GLY A 412 21.46 20.39 9.30
C GLY A 412 21.53 19.43 8.12
N HIS A 413 21.16 18.17 8.30
CA HIS A 413 21.11 17.15 7.26
C HIS A 413 19.66 16.81 6.89
N HIS A 414 19.52 16.12 5.75
CA HIS A 414 18.19 15.80 5.22
C HIS A 414 18.10 14.34 4.74
N VAL A 415 16.87 13.89 4.55
CA VAL A 415 16.54 12.62 3.90
C VAL A 415 15.58 12.87 2.76
N MET A 416 15.84 12.25 1.61
CA MET A 416 14.96 12.27 0.45
C MET A 416 14.48 10.84 0.18
N SER A 417 13.20 10.68 -0.01
CA SER A 417 12.54 9.38 -0.19
C SER A 417 11.87 9.35 -1.56
N CYS A 418 12.46 8.61 -2.51
CA CYS A 418 12.02 8.56 -3.90
C CYS A 418 11.27 7.25 -4.16
N PHE A 419 10.00 7.34 -4.53
CA PHE A 419 9.24 6.26 -5.15
C PHE A 419 9.44 6.33 -6.65
N VAL A 420 9.75 5.19 -7.29
CA VAL A 420 10.20 5.18 -8.68
C VAL A 420 9.43 4.13 -9.48
N GLN A 421 8.91 4.50 -10.63
CA GLN A 421 8.35 3.62 -11.64
C GLN A 421 8.90 3.98 -13.03
N TYR A 422 9.37 3.01 -13.81
CA TYR A 422 9.19 1.58 -13.58
C TYR A 422 10.50 0.88 -13.28
N ALA A 423 10.41 -0.04 -12.31
CA ALA A 423 11.41 -1.04 -12.04
C ALA A 423 10.67 -2.39 -12.01
N PRO A 424 10.69 -3.20 -13.08
CA PRO A 424 9.95 -4.45 -13.13
C PRO A 424 10.60 -5.50 -12.22
N TYR A 425 9.77 -6.36 -11.59
CA TYR A 425 10.28 -7.51 -10.83
C TYR A 425 11.05 -8.48 -11.73
N ASP A 426 10.44 -8.82 -12.87
CA ASP A 426 11.05 -9.65 -13.90
C ASP A 426 11.83 -8.76 -14.88
N ILE A 427 13.10 -8.52 -14.59
CA ILE A 427 14.03 -7.82 -15.48
C ILE A 427 14.86 -8.83 -16.26
N GLU A 428 15.23 -8.50 -17.49
CA GLU A 428 16.07 -9.37 -18.32
C GLU A 428 17.39 -9.71 -17.61
N GLY A 429 17.69 -11.00 -17.49
CA GLY A 429 18.84 -11.51 -16.75
C GLY A 429 18.75 -11.40 -15.22
N GLY A 430 17.59 -10.98 -14.65
CA GLY A 430 17.37 -10.85 -13.20
C GLY A 430 18.04 -9.61 -12.58
N TRP A 431 17.68 -9.29 -11.35
CA TRP A 431 18.30 -8.24 -10.55
C TRP A 431 19.59 -8.74 -9.89
N ASP A 432 20.69 -8.05 -10.16
CA ASP A 432 21.99 -8.17 -9.49
C ASP A 432 22.44 -6.83 -8.92
N ASP A 433 23.59 -6.77 -8.27
CA ASP A 433 24.12 -5.56 -7.65
C ASP A 433 24.44 -4.48 -8.70
N ALA A 434 24.96 -4.87 -9.87
CA ALA A 434 25.29 -3.94 -10.94
C ALA A 434 24.04 -3.24 -11.51
N LYS A 435 22.95 -3.99 -11.74
CA LYS A 435 21.68 -3.44 -12.19
C LYS A 435 21.00 -2.59 -11.10
N ARG A 436 21.11 -3.00 -9.83
CA ARG A 436 20.63 -2.20 -8.69
C ARG A 436 21.34 -0.85 -8.63
N ASP A 437 22.67 -0.85 -8.77
CA ASP A 437 23.47 0.38 -8.77
C ASP A 437 23.15 1.25 -9.99
N ALA A 438 23.04 0.66 -11.17
CA ALA A 438 22.65 1.37 -12.40
C ALA A 438 21.24 1.98 -12.28
N PHE A 439 20.28 1.27 -11.69
CA PHE A 439 18.95 1.82 -11.42
C PHE A 439 19.02 3.02 -10.45
N GLY A 440 19.76 2.90 -9.35
CA GLY A 440 19.98 3.99 -8.41
C GLY A 440 20.64 5.21 -9.06
N GLU A 441 21.63 4.98 -9.95
CA GLU A 441 22.31 6.02 -10.70
C GLU A 441 21.39 6.72 -11.71
N THR A 442 20.52 5.97 -12.37
CA THR A 442 19.50 6.52 -13.27
C THR A 442 18.54 7.46 -12.54
N VAL A 443 18.12 7.09 -11.31
CA VAL A 443 17.27 7.95 -10.49
C VAL A 443 18.00 9.25 -10.12
N ILE A 444 19.26 9.17 -9.67
CA ILE A 444 20.05 10.35 -9.32
C ILE A 444 20.25 11.25 -10.54
N SER A 445 20.64 10.69 -11.69
CA SER A 445 20.82 11.44 -12.94
C SER A 445 19.53 12.10 -13.42
N THR A 446 18.38 11.47 -13.15
CA THR A 446 17.07 12.08 -13.46
C THR A 446 16.79 13.27 -12.55
N ILE A 447 17.08 13.18 -11.26
CA ILE A 447 16.91 14.31 -10.32
C ILE A 447 17.90 15.43 -10.64
N GLU A 448 19.14 15.09 -10.99
CA GLU A 448 20.21 16.05 -11.32
C GLU A 448 19.82 17.00 -12.47
N ARG A 449 18.98 16.59 -13.41
CA ARG A 449 18.45 17.47 -14.46
C ARG A 449 17.69 18.68 -13.92
N TYR A 450 17.09 18.55 -12.74
CA TYR A 450 16.26 19.58 -12.09
C TYR A 450 16.94 20.20 -10.87
N ALA A 451 17.88 19.47 -10.24
CA ALA A 451 18.68 19.90 -9.10
C ALA A 451 20.15 19.53 -9.34
N PRO A 452 20.92 20.38 -10.08
CA PRO A 452 22.28 20.04 -10.53
C PRO A 452 23.31 19.79 -9.42
N ASP A 453 23.03 20.24 -8.22
CA ASP A 453 23.90 20.09 -7.05
C ASP A 453 23.63 18.82 -6.24
N ILE A 454 22.61 18.01 -6.59
CA ILE A 454 22.17 16.85 -5.81
C ILE A 454 23.33 15.90 -5.48
N ARG A 455 24.24 15.64 -6.43
CA ARG A 455 25.35 14.70 -6.22
C ARG A 455 26.29 15.15 -5.10
N ARG A 456 26.52 16.44 -4.96
CA ARG A 456 27.35 17.00 -3.90
C ARG A 456 26.74 16.80 -2.53
N ALA A 457 25.42 16.84 -2.45
CA ALA A 457 24.67 16.70 -1.22
C ALA A 457 24.56 15.24 -0.73
N ILE A 458 24.75 14.23 -1.59
CA ILE A 458 24.57 12.81 -1.24
C ILE A 458 25.67 12.33 -0.30
N VAL A 459 25.29 11.87 0.90
CA VAL A 459 26.19 11.19 1.86
C VAL A 459 25.92 9.70 1.97
N GLY A 460 24.77 9.22 1.46
CA GLY A 460 24.45 7.81 1.38
C GLY A 460 23.19 7.56 0.56
N LYS A 461 23.10 6.39 -0.08
CA LYS A 461 21.92 5.96 -0.82
C LYS A 461 21.57 4.51 -0.53
N GLN A 462 20.30 4.22 -0.39
CA GLN A 462 19.75 2.87 -0.33
C GLN A 462 18.84 2.66 -1.53
N VAL A 463 19.17 1.71 -2.39
CA VAL A 463 18.37 1.32 -3.54
C VAL A 463 17.63 0.03 -3.21
N ILE A 464 16.31 0.02 -3.39
CA ILE A 464 15.43 -1.10 -3.12
C ILE A 464 14.68 -1.44 -4.40
N THR A 465 14.97 -2.59 -4.97
CA THR A 465 14.31 -3.13 -6.15
C THR A 465 13.04 -3.91 -5.75
N PRO A 466 12.14 -4.26 -6.68
CA PRO A 466 11.03 -5.17 -6.38
C PRO A 466 11.49 -6.51 -5.81
N LYS A 467 12.68 -7.00 -6.21
CA LYS A 467 13.27 -8.22 -5.65
C LYS A 467 13.68 -8.04 -4.19
N ASP A 468 14.20 -6.87 -3.83
CA ASP A 468 14.51 -6.53 -2.43
C ASP A 468 13.23 -6.39 -1.59
N ILE A 469 12.16 -5.82 -2.15
CA ILE A 469 10.84 -5.77 -1.48
C ILE A 469 10.37 -7.19 -1.14
N GLU A 470 10.46 -8.13 -2.06
CA GLU A 470 10.12 -9.54 -1.80
C GLU A 470 11.00 -10.15 -0.72
N ASN A 471 12.31 -10.00 -0.82
CA ASN A 471 13.27 -10.60 0.11
C ASN A 471 13.13 -10.03 1.53
N ILE A 472 13.01 -8.71 1.66
CA ILE A 472 12.96 -8.01 2.95
C ILE A 472 11.57 -8.11 3.56
N ALA A 473 10.54 -7.66 2.83
CA ALA A 473 9.18 -7.57 3.39
C ALA A 473 8.37 -8.86 3.21
N GLY A 474 8.81 -9.79 2.37
CA GLY A 474 8.07 -11.02 2.10
C GLY A 474 6.83 -10.81 1.24
N ILE A 475 6.86 -9.84 0.34
CA ILE A 475 5.76 -9.50 -0.56
C ILE A 475 6.07 -10.11 -1.93
N THR A 476 5.33 -11.13 -2.30
CA THR A 476 5.58 -11.90 -3.54
C THR A 476 5.60 -10.99 -4.77
N GLY A 477 6.61 -11.20 -5.62
CA GLY A 477 6.83 -10.42 -6.83
C GLY A 477 7.13 -8.94 -6.56
N GLY A 478 7.38 -8.53 -5.32
CA GLY A 478 7.59 -7.13 -4.94
C GLY A 478 6.38 -6.22 -5.21
N ASN A 479 5.17 -6.79 -5.39
CA ASN A 479 3.98 -5.98 -5.64
C ASN A 479 3.45 -5.35 -4.35
N ILE A 480 3.64 -4.04 -4.20
CA ILE A 480 3.33 -3.26 -2.99
C ILE A 480 1.84 -3.29 -2.58
N PHE A 481 0.94 -3.77 -3.43
CA PHE A 481 -0.49 -3.92 -3.15
C PHE A 481 -0.91 -5.38 -2.87
N HIS A 482 0.05 -6.32 -2.80
CA HIS A 482 -0.19 -7.76 -2.66
C HIS A 482 -1.06 -8.34 -3.78
N GLY A 483 -1.06 -7.72 -4.93
CA GLY A 483 -1.83 -8.01 -6.13
C GLY A 483 -2.26 -6.73 -6.84
N GLU A 484 -2.09 -6.73 -8.15
CA GLU A 484 -2.40 -5.59 -9.00
C GLU A 484 -3.89 -5.21 -8.93
N LEU A 485 -4.20 -3.92 -9.08
CA LEU A 485 -5.57 -3.41 -9.16
C LEU A 485 -6.10 -3.52 -10.60
N LEU A 486 -6.12 -4.75 -11.13
CA LEU A 486 -6.68 -5.06 -12.44
C LEU A 486 -8.19 -5.31 -12.34
N LEU A 487 -8.96 -4.91 -13.35
CA LEU A 487 -10.42 -5.04 -13.34
C LEU A 487 -10.91 -6.45 -13.01
N HIS A 488 -10.22 -7.48 -13.51
CA HIS A 488 -10.51 -8.89 -13.24
C HIS A 488 -9.94 -9.39 -11.91
N GLN A 489 -9.39 -8.51 -11.06
CA GLN A 489 -8.87 -8.78 -9.71
C GLN A 489 -9.41 -7.81 -8.68
N LEU A 490 -10.63 -7.31 -8.87
CA LEU A 490 -11.27 -6.36 -7.97
C LEU A 490 -12.58 -6.92 -7.43
N PHE A 491 -13.03 -6.39 -6.31
CA PHE A 491 -14.29 -6.62 -5.65
C PHE A 491 -14.57 -8.13 -5.45
N PHE A 492 -15.60 -8.73 -6.10
CA PHE A 492 -15.90 -10.17 -5.92
C PHE A 492 -14.90 -11.13 -6.56
N LEU A 493 -13.89 -10.60 -7.24
CA LEU A 493 -12.84 -11.38 -7.91
C LEU A 493 -11.52 -11.37 -7.14
N ARG A 494 -11.50 -10.76 -5.94
CA ARG A 494 -10.26 -10.55 -5.17
C ARG A 494 -10.29 -11.24 -3.81
N PRO A 495 -9.43 -12.22 -3.49
CA PRO A 495 -8.32 -12.75 -4.30
C PRO A 495 -8.77 -13.75 -5.38
N ALA A 496 -9.97 -14.32 -5.26
CA ALA A 496 -10.54 -15.28 -6.18
C ALA A 496 -12.08 -15.18 -6.18
N PRO A 497 -12.77 -15.46 -7.30
CA PRO A 497 -14.22 -15.62 -7.35
C PRO A 497 -14.71 -16.57 -6.26
N GLN A 498 -15.88 -16.28 -5.67
CA GLN A 498 -16.50 -16.99 -4.54
C GLN A 498 -15.81 -16.81 -3.18
N TRP A 499 -14.56 -16.32 -3.15
CA TRP A 499 -13.74 -16.21 -1.93
C TRP A 499 -13.32 -14.75 -1.62
N ALA A 500 -14.13 -13.78 -2.05
CA ALA A 500 -13.90 -12.38 -1.81
C ALA A 500 -14.38 -11.88 -0.42
N ASP A 501 -15.05 -12.73 0.35
CA ASP A 501 -15.66 -12.42 1.64
C ASP A 501 -14.74 -12.70 2.85
N PHE A 502 -13.44 -12.72 2.62
CA PHE A 502 -12.38 -12.99 3.61
C PHE A 502 -12.30 -14.42 4.14
N ARG A 503 -13.26 -15.28 3.81
CA ARG A 503 -13.21 -16.71 4.07
C ARG A 503 -12.33 -17.40 3.04
N THR A 504 -11.98 -18.64 3.33
CA THR A 504 -11.20 -19.49 2.42
C THR A 504 -11.84 -20.87 2.30
N PRO A 505 -11.45 -21.68 1.29
CA PRO A 505 -11.91 -23.06 1.20
C PRO A 505 -11.56 -23.92 2.42
N LEU A 506 -10.52 -23.53 3.18
CA LEU A 506 -10.14 -24.25 4.41
C LEU A 506 -10.87 -23.65 5.62
N PRO A 507 -11.87 -24.36 6.22
CA PRO A 507 -12.58 -23.88 7.39
C PRO A 507 -11.65 -23.46 8.53
N GLY A 508 -11.93 -22.33 9.18
CA GLY A 508 -11.11 -21.77 10.26
C GLY A 508 -9.87 -21.02 9.78
N TYR A 509 -9.61 -20.97 8.46
CA TYR A 509 -8.59 -20.16 7.85
C TYR A 509 -9.23 -18.97 7.14
N TYR A 510 -8.74 -17.76 7.40
CA TYR A 510 -9.28 -16.51 6.84
C TYR A 510 -8.15 -15.72 6.17
N PHE A 511 -8.53 -14.87 5.21
CA PHE A 511 -7.59 -14.06 4.47
C PHE A 511 -7.90 -12.57 4.63
N GLY A 512 -7.01 -11.83 5.29
CA GLY A 512 -7.21 -10.41 5.65
C GLY A 512 -6.05 -9.51 5.25
N ALA A 513 -5.41 -9.78 4.11
CA ALA A 513 -4.28 -9.01 3.57
C ALA A 513 -4.71 -7.95 2.55
N SER A 514 -3.77 -7.12 2.08
CA SER A 514 -3.98 -6.19 0.95
C SER A 514 -4.32 -6.91 -0.37
N GLY A 515 -4.04 -8.22 -0.48
CA GLY A 515 -4.49 -9.08 -1.56
C GLY A 515 -5.98 -9.41 -1.55
N ALA A 516 -6.71 -9.13 -0.47
CA ALA A 516 -8.18 -9.18 -0.41
C ALA A 516 -8.79 -7.83 -0.82
N HIS A 517 -10.11 -7.80 -0.95
CA HIS A 517 -10.86 -6.55 -1.12
C HIS A 517 -10.60 -5.58 0.07
N PRO A 518 -10.45 -4.27 -0.13
CA PRO A 518 -10.53 -3.53 -1.40
C PRO A 518 -9.19 -3.39 -2.14
N GLY A 519 -8.10 -3.92 -1.63
CA GLY A 519 -6.76 -3.79 -2.19
C GLY A 519 -5.78 -3.10 -1.25
N GLY A 520 -4.64 -2.67 -1.81
CA GLY A 520 -3.54 -2.04 -1.09
C GLY A 520 -3.73 -0.55 -0.80
N GLY A 521 -2.68 0.10 -0.25
CA GLY A 521 -2.64 1.53 0.05
C GLY A 521 -2.65 1.89 1.54
N VAL A 522 -2.27 0.95 2.43
CA VAL A 522 -2.26 1.15 3.90
C VAL A 522 -3.65 1.55 4.45
N MET A 523 -4.71 0.98 3.88
CA MET A 523 -6.10 1.29 4.27
C MET A 523 -6.53 0.71 5.62
N GLY A 524 -6.10 -0.51 5.92
CA GLY A 524 -6.56 -1.30 7.06
C GLY A 524 -7.95 -1.92 6.90
N ALA A 525 -8.65 -1.64 5.81
CA ALA A 525 -10.01 -2.12 5.59
C ALA A 525 -10.10 -3.66 5.53
N ALA A 526 -9.17 -4.31 4.83
CA ALA A 526 -9.15 -5.78 4.71
C ALA A 526 -8.98 -6.46 6.07
N GLY A 527 -8.08 -5.98 6.91
CA GLY A 527 -7.88 -6.51 8.28
C GLY A 527 -9.13 -6.36 9.15
N LYS A 528 -9.77 -5.18 9.11
CA LYS A 528 -11.03 -4.92 9.84
C LYS A 528 -12.14 -5.85 9.37
N MET A 529 -12.38 -5.95 8.06
CA MET A 529 -13.45 -6.78 7.51
C MET A 529 -13.23 -8.27 7.77
N ALA A 530 -11.98 -8.75 7.64
CA ALA A 530 -11.63 -10.13 7.98
C ALA A 530 -11.98 -10.46 9.45
N ALA A 531 -11.59 -9.58 10.39
CA ALA A 531 -11.94 -9.74 11.80
C ALA A 531 -13.46 -9.75 12.03
N GLN A 532 -14.21 -8.90 11.33
CA GLN A 532 -15.67 -8.86 11.42
C GLN A 532 -16.31 -10.16 10.91
N GLU A 533 -15.80 -10.74 9.82
CA GLU A 533 -16.31 -12.01 9.30
C GLU A 533 -15.97 -13.18 10.24
N VAL A 534 -14.77 -13.20 10.82
CA VAL A 534 -14.41 -14.15 11.88
C VAL A 534 -15.39 -14.06 13.06
N LEU A 535 -15.70 -12.85 13.53
CA LEU A 535 -16.61 -12.66 14.67
C LEU A 535 -18.06 -13.07 14.35
N LYS A 536 -18.53 -12.91 13.11
CA LYS A 536 -19.85 -13.40 12.67
C LYS A 536 -19.93 -14.92 12.68
N ASP A 537 -18.83 -15.59 12.34
CA ASP A 537 -18.74 -17.06 12.31
C ASP A 537 -18.41 -17.65 13.70
N TRP A 538 -18.11 -16.80 14.68
CA TRP A 538 -17.75 -17.24 16.02
C TRP A 538 -18.99 -17.77 16.74
N LYS A 539 -19.05 -19.08 16.92
CA LYS A 539 -20.11 -19.79 17.68
C LYS A 539 -19.60 -20.22 19.05
#